data_306e55d4a483a6ffaa78f63284ceec91
#
_entry.id   306e55d4a483a6ffaa78f63284ceec91
#
_cell.length_a   1.000
_cell.length_b   1.000
_cell.length_c   1.000
_cell.angle_alpha   90.00
_cell.angle_beta   90.00
_cell.angle_gamma   90.00
#
_symmetry.space_group_name_H-M   'P 1'
#
loop_
_entity.id
_entity.type
_entity.pdbx_description
1 polymer ?
#
loop_
_entity_poly.entity_id
_entity_poly.type
_entity_poly.pdbx_seq_one_letter_code
_entity_poly.pdbx_strand_id
1 'polypeptide(L)'
;MNAKGTAQRILLLSDTHGHMDESIRTHARAVDEIWHAGDIGSLDVLDDLRQCGPLVAVHGNIDDGAMRREAPKDINTQRAQSRIWMTHIGGVAGRLPHAIRAGIATHQPHIFICGHSHILRVGHDPSGVLCLNPGAAGHHGFHHMRTMLRFDLGAQGIENLVVIELGKRGALKAL
;
A
#
# COMPACT_ATOMS: atom_id res chain seq x y z
N MET A 1 -30.32 -12.84 11.05
CA MET A 1 -29.95 -11.39 10.97
C MET A 1 -28.45 -11.31 10.77
N ASN A 2 -27.99 -11.08 9.51
CA ASN A 2 -26.56 -10.97 9.23
C ASN A 2 -26.07 -9.62 9.79
N ALA A 3 -25.20 -9.66 10.78
CA ALA A 3 -24.45 -8.49 11.19
C ALA A 3 -23.68 -8.00 9.94
N LYS A 4 -24.07 -6.86 9.38
CA LYS A 4 -23.26 -6.14 8.42
C LYS A 4 -21.99 -5.77 9.17
N GLY A 5 -20.91 -6.52 8.96
CA GLY A 5 -19.61 -6.14 9.47
C GLY A 5 -19.32 -4.71 8.96
N THR A 6 -19.04 -3.81 9.88
CA THR A 6 -18.66 -2.44 9.53
C THR A 6 -17.45 -2.50 8.61
N ALA A 7 -17.50 -1.77 7.50
CA ALA A 7 -16.35 -1.65 6.59
C ALA A 7 -15.15 -1.07 7.36
N GLN A 8 -13.96 -1.65 7.14
CA GLN A 8 -12.71 -1.15 7.71
C GLN A 8 -12.14 -0.05 6.81
N ARG A 9 -11.78 1.07 7.40
CA ARG A 9 -11.07 2.14 6.70
C ARG A 9 -9.58 1.83 6.66
N ILE A 10 -9.02 1.75 5.46
CA ILE A 10 -7.63 1.39 5.20
C ILE A 10 -6.88 2.58 4.63
N LEU A 11 -5.68 2.83 5.13
CA LEU A 11 -4.68 3.67 4.48
C LEU A 11 -3.64 2.77 3.81
N LEU A 12 -3.46 2.93 2.52
CA LEU A 12 -2.44 2.24 1.74
C LEU A 12 -1.36 3.22 1.30
N LEU A 13 -0.12 2.96 1.69
CA LEU A 13 1.06 3.72 1.29
C LEU A 13 2.20 2.80 0.89
N SER A 14 3.22 3.36 0.21
CA SER A 14 4.42 2.65 -0.25
C SER A 14 5.57 3.61 -0.44
N ASP A 15 6.79 3.06 -0.57
CA ASP A 15 7.96 3.79 -1.04
C ASP A 15 8.24 5.05 -0.20
N THR A 16 8.23 4.87 1.12
CA THR A 16 8.55 5.92 2.09
C THR A 16 10.04 6.23 2.13
N HIS A 17 10.91 5.24 1.83
CA HIS A 17 12.37 5.40 1.80
C HIS A 17 12.92 6.11 3.05
N GLY A 18 12.45 5.70 4.22
CA GLY A 18 12.86 6.28 5.52
C GLY A 18 12.19 7.61 5.86
N HIS A 19 11.28 8.10 5.02
CA HIS A 19 10.60 9.38 5.24
C HIS A 19 9.26 9.22 5.96
N MET A 20 9.10 9.95 7.07
CA MET A 20 7.82 10.14 7.76
C MET A 20 7.63 11.63 8.06
N ASP A 21 6.43 12.13 7.84
CA ASP A 21 6.04 13.49 8.21
C ASP A 21 4.66 13.52 8.89
N GLU A 22 4.29 14.68 9.40
CA GLU A 22 3.04 14.83 10.14
C GLU A 22 1.81 14.66 9.23
N SER A 23 1.94 14.92 7.93
CA SER A 23 0.85 14.67 6.98
C SER A 23 0.55 13.16 6.88
N ILE A 24 1.59 12.31 6.76
CA ILE A 24 1.43 10.84 6.76
C ILE A 24 0.81 10.39 8.09
N ARG A 25 1.34 10.86 9.24
CA ARG A 25 0.83 10.48 10.57
C ARG A 25 -0.64 10.87 10.77
N THR A 26 -1.02 12.07 10.32
CA THR A 26 -2.41 12.53 10.42
C THR A 26 -3.38 11.60 9.70
N HIS A 27 -3.04 11.18 8.48
CA HIS A 27 -3.87 10.24 7.73
C HIS A 27 -3.84 8.84 8.33
N ALA A 28 -2.68 8.39 8.85
CA ALA A 28 -2.52 7.08 9.47
C ALA A 28 -3.33 6.92 10.76
N ARG A 29 -3.45 7.99 11.57
CA ARG A 29 -4.29 7.99 12.79
C ARG A 29 -5.80 8.02 12.52
N ALA A 30 -6.21 8.33 11.30
CA ALA A 30 -7.61 8.50 10.91
C ALA A 30 -8.24 7.25 10.27
N VAL A 31 -7.57 6.09 10.37
CA VAL A 31 -7.99 4.82 9.75
C VAL A 31 -7.97 3.67 10.76
N ASP A 32 -8.60 2.57 10.41
CA ASP A 32 -8.65 1.37 11.24
C ASP A 32 -7.42 0.48 11.07
N GLU A 33 -6.82 0.47 9.88
CA GLU A 33 -5.62 -0.33 9.57
C GLU A 33 -4.76 0.38 8.51
N ILE A 34 -3.44 0.26 8.65
CA ILE A 34 -2.45 0.85 7.76
C ILE A 34 -1.78 -0.28 6.98
N TRP A 35 -1.68 -0.14 5.66
CA TRP A 35 -0.99 -1.09 4.79
C TRP A 35 0.18 -0.42 4.10
N HIS A 36 1.38 -1.03 4.21
CA HIS A 36 2.61 -0.53 3.58
C HIS A 36 3.14 -1.51 2.55
N ALA A 37 3.17 -1.12 1.28
CA ALA A 37 3.52 -1.96 0.15
C ALA A 37 5.04 -1.98 -0.18
N GLY A 38 5.92 -1.76 0.81
CA GLY A 38 7.37 -1.96 0.70
C GLY A 38 8.19 -0.72 0.39
N ASP A 39 9.53 -0.90 0.32
CA ASP A 39 10.53 0.17 0.30
C ASP A 39 10.32 1.15 1.46
N ILE A 40 10.30 0.57 2.66
CA ILE A 40 10.06 1.27 3.93
C ILE A 40 11.25 2.15 4.27
N GLY A 41 12.46 1.60 4.23
CA GLY A 41 13.74 2.30 4.31
C GLY A 41 14.31 2.47 5.72
N SER A 42 13.51 2.42 6.78
CA SER A 42 14.01 2.39 8.17
C SER A 42 13.00 1.78 9.14
N LEU A 43 13.49 1.19 10.24
CA LEU A 43 12.64 0.67 11.31
C LEU A 43 11.83 1.78 11.98
N ASP A 44 12.35 3.00 12.04
CA ASP A 44 11.64 4.15 12.61
C ASP A 44 10.31 4.42 11.88
N VAL A 45 10.25 4.19 10.56
CA VAL A 45 9.00 4.32 9.80
C VAL A 45 7.98 3.28 10.26
N LEU A 46 8.40 2.02 10.47
CA LEU A 46 7.49 0.97 10.99
C LEU A 46 7.00 1.32 12.38
N ASP A 47 7.88 1.79 13.25
CA ASP A 47 7.53 2.13 14.63
C ASP A 47 6.61 3.34 14.69
N ASP A 48 6.85 4.36 13.88
CA ASP A 48 5.97 5.52 13.74
C ASP A 48 4.56 5.12 13.25
N LEU A 49 4.49 4.25 12.24
CA LEU A 49 3.20 3.76 11.72
C LEU A 49 2.47 2.89 12.73
N ARG A 50 3.18 2.02 13.47
CA ARG A 50 2.61 1.20 14.56
C ARG A 50 2.04 2.04 15.70
N GLN A 51 2.65 3.19 15.99
CA GLN A 51 2.11 4.15 16.95
C GLN A 51 0.83 4.85 16.46
N CYS A 52 0.65 4.94 15.15
CA CYS A 52 -0.58 5.50 14.57
C CYS A 52 -1.75 4.51 14.57
N GLY A 53 -1.49 3.19 14.41
CA GLY A 53 -2.52 2.16 14.38
C GLY A 53 -2.01 0.77 13.96
N PRO A 54 -2.92 -0.20 13.81
CA PRO A 54 -2.60 -1.53 13.30
C PRO A 54 -1.92 -1.46 11.93
N LEU A 55 -0.77 -2.14 11.79
CA LEU A 55 0.06 -2.09 10.60
C LEU A 55 0.21 -3.47 9.95
N VAL A 56 -0.02 -3.52 8.66
CA VAL A 56 0.31 -4.65 7.77
C VAL A 56 1.33 -4.15 6.75
N ALA A 57 2.49 -4.79 6.65
CA ALA A 57 3.56 -4.33 5.76
C ALA A 57 4.25 -5.49 5.05
N VAL A 58 4.71 -5.26 3.82
CA VAL A 58 5.69 -6.10 3.14
C VAL A 58 7.00 -5.33 3.01
N HIS A 59 8.14 -6.03 2.92
CA HIS A 59 9.40 -5.38 2.59
C HIS A 59 9.55 -5.17 1.09
N GLY A 60 10.31 -4.15 0.70
CA GLY A 60 10.71 -3.90 -0.68
C GLY A 60 12.16 -4.29 -0.97
N ASN A 61 12.65 -3.89 -2.14
CA ASN A 61 14.01 -4.25 -2.59
C ASN A 61 15.12 -3.48 -1.87
N ILE A 62 14.84 -2.29 -1.35
CA ILE A 62 15.84 -1.52 -0.59
C ILE A 62 15.91 -1.93 0.89
N ASP A 63 14.91 -2.65 1.37
CA ASP A 63 14.78 -3.02 2.77
C ASP A 63 15.81 -4.11 3.14
N ASP A 64 16.57 -3.86 4.20
CA ASP A 64 17.65 -4.71 4.66
C ASP A 64 17.20 -5.94 5.47
N GLY A 65 18.14 -6.69 6.01
CA GLY A 65 17.84 -7.89 6.77
C GLY A 65 17.05 -7.64 8.06
N ALA A 66 17.16 -6.47 8.70
CA ALA A 66 16.37 -6.10 9.86
C ALA A 66 14.91 -5.90 9.49
N MET A 67 14.68 -5.13 8.41
CA MET A 67 13.34 -4.88 7.87
C MET A 67 12.65 -6.15 7.39
N ARG A 68 13.39 -7.06 6.74
CA ARG A 68 12.87 -8.34 6.24
C ARG A 68 12.45 -9.31 7.36
N ARG A 69 12.94 -9.12 8.56
CA ARG A 69 12.46 -9.85 9.75
C ARG A 69 11.14 -9.29 10.29
N GLU A 70 10.91 -7.99 10.11
CA GLU A 70 9.71 -7.29 10.58
C GLU A 70 8.55 -7.35 9.59
N ALA A 71 8.84 -7.46 8.30
CA ALA A 71 7.85 -7.49 7.24
C ALA A 71 8.16 -8.62 6.24
N PRO A 72 7.21 -9.51 5.93
CA PRO A 72 7.39 -10.56 4.93
C PRO A 72 7.53 -9.97 3.53
N LYS A 73 8.01 -10.81 2.58
CA LYS A 73 8.07 -10.43 1.15
C LYS A 73 6.69 -10.26 0.53
N ASP A 74 5.78 -11.16 0.89
CA ASP A 74 4.43 -11.24 0.34
C ASP A 74 3.42 -11.44 1.46
N ILE A 75 2.25 -10.87 1.30
CA ILE A 75 1.08 -11.17 2.13
C ILE A 75 -0.03 -11.67 1.23
N ASN A 76 -0.55 -12.85 1.55
CA ASN A 76 -1.75 -13.40 0.96
C ASN A 76 -2.76 -13.62 2.10
N THR A 77 -3.80 -12.84 2.11
CA THR A 77 -4.75 -12.79 3.23
C THR A 77 -6.17 -12.58 2.74
N GLN A 78 -7.11 -12.80 3.63
CA GLN A 78 -8.51 -12.47 3.41
C GLN A 78 -8.96 -11.41 4.43
N ARG A 79 -9.63 -10.38 3.95
CA ARG A 79 -10.30 -9.36 4.75
C ARG A 79 -11.73 -9.19 4.25
N ALA A 80 -12.70 -9.27 5.16
CA ALA A 80 -14.11 -9.36 4.80
C ALA A 80 -14.34 -10.48 3.77
N GLN A 81 -14.86 -10.18 2.58
CA GLN A 81 -15.06 -11.15 1.49
C GLN A 81 -13.96 -11.07 0.41
N SER A 82 -12.93 -10.23 0.61
CA SER A 82 -11.89 -10.01 -0.40
C SER A 82 -10.62 -10.80 -0.11
N ARG A 83 -10.16 -11.58 -1.09
CA ARG A 83 -8.80 -12.14 -1.10
C ARG A 83 -7.84 -11.06 -1.58
N ILE A 84 -6.77 -10.85 -0.83
CA ILE A 84 -5.81 -9.77 -1.04
C ILE A 84 -4.42 -10.38 -1.15
N TRP A 85 -3.73 -10.04 -2.23
CA TRP A 85 -2.31 -10.33 -2.37
C TRP A 85 -1.53 -9.03 -2.45
N MET A 86 -0.59 -8.84 -1.54
CA MET A 86 0.30 -7.68 -1.51
C MET A 86 1.75 -8.13 -1.62
N THR A 87 2.48 -7.51 -2.55
CA THR A 87 3.93 -7.67 -2.73
C THR A 87 4.51 -6.34 -3.20
N HIS A 88 5.80 -6.08 -2.97
CA HIS A 88 6.36 -4.78 -3.36
C HIS A 88 6.50 -4.62 -4.87
N ILE A 89 7.16 -5.56 -5.55
CA ILE A 89 7.46 -5.46 -7.00
C ILE A 89 6.34 -6.11 -7.80
N GLY A 90 5.40 -5.30 -8.29
CA GLY A 90 4.24 -5.76 -9.06
C GLY A 90 4.25 -5.41 -10.55
N GLY A 91 5.28 -4.69 -11.01
CA GLY A 91 5.35 -4.19 -12.39
C GLY A 91 4.66 -2.85 -12.60
N VAL A 92 4.56 -2.44 -13.85
CA VAL A 92 3.96 -1.15 -14.25
C VAL A 92 2.55 -1.34 -14.82
N ALA A 93 1.79 -0.25 -14.83
CA ALA A 93 0.41 -0.23 -15.33
C ALA A 93 0.25 -0.89 -16.71
N GLY A 94 -0.67 -1.85 -16.79
CA GLY A 94 -1.01 -2.54 -18.04
C GLY A 94 -0.01 -3.63 -18.50
N ARG A 95 1.10 -3.83 -17.77
CA ARG A 95 2.12 -4.84 -18.12
C ARG A 95 2.65 -5.52 -16.87
N LEU A 96 1.90 -6.51 -16.36
CA LEU A 96 2.32 -7.33 -15.24
C LEU A 96 3.42 -8.33 -15.67
N PRO A 97 4.53 -8.44 -14.90
CA PRO A 97 5.54 -9.46 -15.12
C PRO A 97 4.97 -10.88 -15.10
N HIS A 98 5.65 -11.82 -15.77
CA HIS A 98 5.22 -13.24 -15.80
C HIS A 98 5.02 -13.82 -14.39
N ALA A 99 5.95 -13.56 -13.47
CA ALA A 99 5.86 -14.04 -12.08
C ALA A 99 4.61 -13.50 -11.36
N ILE A 100 4.23 -12.24 -11.62
CA ILE A 100 3.03 -11.64 -11.03
C ILE A 100 1.77 -12.26 -11.63
N ARG A 101 1.71 -12.46 -12.95
CA ARG A 101 0.59 -13.17 -13.58
C ARG A 101 0.44 -14.60 -13.06
N ALA A 102 1.55 -15.33 -12.89
CA ALA A 102 1.54 -16.67 -12.29
C ALA A 102 1.05 -16.63 -10.83
N GLY A 103 1.48 -15.64 -10.05
CA GLY A 103 1.01 -15.42 -8.68
C GLY A 103 -0.48 -15.12 -8.62
N ILE A 104 -1.00 -14.26 -9.50
CA ILE A 104 -2.43 -13.98 -9.63
C ILE A 104 -3.22 -15.27 -9.94
N ALA A 105 -2.73 -16.08 -10.87
CA ALA A 105 -3.37 -17.36 -11.20
C ALA A 105 -3.38 -18.35 -10.01
N THR A 106 -2.33 -18.32 -9.19
CA THR A 106 -2.19 -19.21 -8.01
C THR A 106 -3.02 -18.73 -6.83
N HIS A 107 -2.90 -17.46 -6.46
CA HIS A 107 -3.55 -16.88 -5.27
C HIS A 107 -5.00 -16.45 -5.54
N GLN A 108 -5.36 -16.24 -6.81
CA GLN A 108 -6.69 -15.78 -7.23
C GLN A 108 -7.19 -14.59 -6.39
N PRO A 109 -6.40 -13.53 -6.21
CA PRO A 109 -6.80 -12.40 -5.40
C PRO A 109 -7.95 -11.64 -6.10
N HIS A 110 -8.81 -11.03 -5.30
CA HIS A 110 -9.73 -10.01 -5.80
C HIS A 110 -9.03 -8.65 -5.91
N ILE A 111 -8.05 -8.42 -5.01
CA ILE A 111 -7.27 -7.18 -4.93
C ILE A 111 -5.79 -7.55 -4.91
N PHE A 112 -5.04 -7.01 -5.86
CA PHE A 112 -3.59 -7.08 -5.93
C PHE A 112 -2.98 -5.72 -5.61
N ILE A 113 -2.02 -5.69 -4.68
CA ILE A 113 -1.39 -4.45 -4.19
C ILE A 113 0.11 -4.53 -4.41
N CYS A 114 0.69 -3.46 -4.96
CA CYS A 114 2.14 -3.31 -5.10
C CYS A 114 2.59 -1.86 -4.93
N GLY A 115 3.92 -1.65 -4.90
CA GLY A 115 4.59 -0.35 -4.91
C GLY A 115 5.64 -0.27 -6.01
N HIS A 116 6.86 0.11 -5.65
CA HIS A 116 8.10 0.09 -6.44
C HIS A 116 8.15 1.05 -7.65
N SER A 117 7.13 1.09 -8.47
CA SER A 117 7.13 1.96 -9.66
C SER A 117 6.97 3.45 -9.33
N HIS A 118 6.56 3.77 -8.10
CA HIS A 118 6.18 5.12 -7.66
C HIS A 118 5.03 5.75 -8.49
N ILE A 119 4.33 4.94 -9.27
CA ILE A 119 3.24 5.38 -10.14
C ILE A 119 1.91 5.00 -9.52
N LEU A 120 1.13 6.01 -9.14
CA LEU A 120 -0.23 5.83 -8.66
C LEU A 120 -1.06 5.06 -9.70
N ARG A 121 -1.69 3.97 -9.26
CA ARG A 121 -2.59 3.18 -10.10
C ARG A 121 -3.77 2.65 -9.31
N VAL A 122 -4.94 2.81 -9.88
CA VAL A 122 -6.18 2.14 -9.47
C VAL A 122 -6.87 1.63 -10.73
N GLY A 123 -7.03 0.33 -10.89
CA GLY A 123 -7.68 -0.22 -12.07
C GLY A 123 -7.61 -1.73 -12.15
N HIS A 124 -8.46 -2.32 -12.98
CA HIS A 124 -8.46 -3.76 -13.19
C HIS A 124 -7.43 -4.18 -14.25
N ASP A 125 -6.83 -5.33 -14.06
CA ASP A 125 -6.08 -6.00 -15.11
C ASP A 125 -7.02 -6.78 -16.05
N PRO A 126 -6.52 -7.37 -17.16
CA PRO A 126 -7.36 -8.13 -18.09
C PRO A 126 -8.05 -9.35 -17.47
N SER A 127 -7.58 -9.87 -16.34
CA SER A 127 -8.20 -11.00 -15.61
C SER A 127 -9.31 -10.55 -14.65
N GLY A 128 -9.53 -9.24 -14.52
CA GLY A 128 -10.56 -8.66 -13.65
C GLY A 128 -10.09 -8.41 -12.21
N VAL A 129 -8.82 -8.64 -11.90
CA VAL A 129 -8.24 -8.35 -10.57
C VAL A 129 -8.05 -6.85 -10.42
N LEU A 130 -8.56 -6.28 -9.32
CA LEU A 130 -8.32 -4.88 -8.99
C LEU A 130 -6.86 -4.69 -8.54
N CYS A 131 -6.09 -3.95 -9.33
CA CYS A 131 -4.68 -3.65 -9.06
C CYS A 131 -4.55 -2.25 -8.44
N LEU A 132 -3.90 -2.17 -7.29
CA LEU A 132 -3.63 -0.93 -6.58
C LEU A 132 -2.12 -0.71 -6.45
N ASN A 133 -1.69 0.52 -6.77
CA ASN A 133 -0.39 1.04 -6.38
C ASN A 133 -0.62 2.46 -5.84
N PRO A 134 -0.26 2.76 -4.59
CA PRO A 134 -0.53 4.05 -3.99
C PRO A 134 0.39 5.18 -4.50
N GLY A 135 1.33 4.88 -5.39
CA GLY A 135 2.44 5.78 -5.69
C GLY A 135 3.47 5.77 -4.57
N ALA A 136 4.30 6.81 -4.48
CA ALA A 136 5.30 6.95 -3.44
C ALA A 136 4.90 7.99 -2.40
N ALA A 137 4.97 7.64 -1.12
CA ALA A 137 4.73 8.55 -0.01
C ALA A 137 5.99 9.32 0.40
N GLY A 138 7.19 8.83 0.05
CA GLY A 138 8.47 9.45 0.32
C GLY A 138 8.92 10.48 -0.73
N HIS A 139 10.15 10.97 -0.55
CA HIS A 139 10.76 11.95 -1.45
C HIS A 139 11.75 11.35 -2.45
N HIS A 140 12.08 10.07 -2.34
CA HIS A 140 13.02 9.40 -3.23
C HIS A 140 12.32 8.94 -4.52
N GLY A 141 12.97 9.07 -5.67
CA GLY A 141 12.49 8.58 -6.96
C GLY A 141 12.19 9.69 -7.98
N PHE A 142 11.43 9.34 -9.03
CA PHE A 142 11.16 10.21 -10.20
C PHE A 142 9.71 10.74 -10.26
N HIS A 143 8.88 10.40 -9.30
CA HIS A 143 7.50 10.89 -9.22
C HIS A 143 7.46 12.39 -8.92
N HIS A 144 6.43 13.06 -9.41
CA HIS A 144 6.24 14.50 -9.18
C HIS A 144 5.45 14.79 -7.91
N MET A 145 4.40 14.00 -7.67
CA MET A 145 3.50 14.13 -6.54
C MET A 145 3.63 12.92 -5.61
N ARG A 146 3.77 13.17 -4.32
CA ARG A 146 3.70 12.15 -3.28
C ARG A 146 2.25 11.78 -3.04
N THR A 147 1.94 10.47 -3.00
CA THR A 147 0.55 10.01 -2.89
C THR A 147 0.40 8.82 -1.94
N MET A 148 -0.83 8.67 -1.46
CA MET A 148 -1.34 7.50 -0.74
C MET A 148 -2.76 7.21 -1.22
N LEU A 149 -3.30 6.05 -0.89
CA LEU A 149 -4.71 5.71 -1.10
C LEU A 149 -5.40 5.52 0.25
N ARG A 150 -6.65 5.94 0.35
CA ARG A 150 -7.53 5.58 1.46
C ARG A 150 -8.83 5.03 0.90
N PHE A 151 -9.32 3.95 1.49
CA PHE A 151 -10.58 3.33 1.08
C PHE A 151 -11.24 2.61 2.25
N ASP A 152 -12.51 2.31 2.11
CA ASP A 152 -13.25 1.46 3.02
C ASP A 152 -13.32 0.04 2.42
N LEU A 153 -12.97 -0.98 3.19
CA LEU A 153 -13.00 -2.39 2.78
C LEU A 153 -14.14 -3.10 3.51
N GLY A 154 -15.19 -3.41 2.79
CA GLY A 154 -16.39 -4.06 3.29
C GLY A 154 -16.73 -5.37 2.59
N ALA A 155 -17.92 -5.89 2.87
CA ALA A 155 -18.39 -7.14 2.29
C ALA A 155 -18.51 -7.13 0.75
N GLN A 156 -18.67 -5.96 0.16
CA GLN A 156 -18.78 -5.78 -1.30
C GLN A 156 -17.43 -5.42 -1.96
N GLY A 157 -16.33 -5.46 -1.21
CA GLY A 157 -15.00 -5.07 -1.66
C GLY A 157 -14.62 -3.66 -1.25
N ILE A 158 -13.90 -2.94 -2.12
CA ILE A 158 -13.44 -1.57 -1.87
C ILE A 158 -14.53 -0.56 -2.21
N GLU A 159 -14.78 0.33 -1.27
CA GLU A 159 -15.69 1.48 -1.39
C GLU A 159 -14.96 2.76 -0.97
N ASN A 160 -15.48 3.93 -1.39
CA ASN A 160 -14.99 5.25 -0.97
C ASN A 160 -13.48 5.45 -1.17
N LEU A 161 -12.92 4.88 -2.26
CA LEU A 161 -11.50 5.03 -2.56
C LEU A 161 -11.18 6.47 -2.96
N VAL A 162 -10.20 7.04 -2.27
CA VAL A 162 -9.69 8.38 -2.53
C VAL A 162 -8.17 8.37 -2.65
N VAL A 163 -7.65 9.23 -3.52
CA VAL A 163 -6.23 9.55 -3.61
C VAL A 163 -5.93 10.68 -2.63
N ILE A 164 -4.89 10.50 -1.82
CA ILE A 164 -4.37 11.53 -0.92
C ILE A 164 -3.08 12.06 -1.54
N GLU A 165 -3.07 13.34 -1.87
CA GLU A 165 -1.88 14.04 -2.34
C GLU A 165 -1.13 14.68 -1.15
N LEU A 166 0.11 14.26 -0.92
CA LEU A 166 0.98 14.74 0.16
C LEU A 166 1.83 15.96 -0.23
N GLY A 167 1.63 16.46 -1.45
CA GLY A 167 2.41 17.54 -2.02
C GLY A 167 3.53 17.07 -2.96
N LYS A 168 4.21 18.04 -3.57
CA LYS A 168 5.28 17.76 -4.54
C LYS A 168 6.48 17.09 -3.88
N ARG A 169 7.12 16.15 -4.58
CA ARG A 169 8.28 15.39 -4.09
C ARG A 169 9.41 16.27 -3.57
N GLY A 170 9.75 17.35 -4.21
CA GLY A 170 10.86 18.24 -3.84
C GLY A 170 10.46 19.43 -2.95
N ALA A 171 9.19 19.52 -2.51
CA ALA A 171 8.75 20.62 -1.67
C ALA A 171 9.31 20.46 -0.25
N LEU A 172 10.29 21.31 0.10
CA LEU A 172 10.65 21.54 1.49
C LEU A 172 9.52 22.36 2.13
N LYS A 173 9.01 21.90 3.28
CA LYS A 173 8.16 22.79 4.08
C LYS A 173 9.01 23.98 4.51
N ALA A 174 8.53 25.20 4.25
CA ALA A 174 9.11 26.37 4.89
C ALA A 174 9.09 26.16 6.40
N LEU A 175 10.23 26.41 7.06
CA LEU A 175 10.38 26.38 8.51
C LEU A 175 9.50 27.43 9.15
#